data_c2632c4d4fae148082c1455ab1579c96
#
_entry.id   c2632c4d4fae148082c1455ab1579c96
#
_cell.length_a   1.000
_cell.length_b   1.000
_cell.length_c   1.000
_cell.angle_alpha   90.00
_cell.angle_beta   90.00
_cell.angle_gamma   90.00
#
_symmetry.space_group_name_H-M   'P 1'
#
loop_
_entity.id
_entity.type
_entity.pdbx_description
1 polymer ?
#
loop_
_entity_poly.entity_id
_entity_poly.type
_entity_poly.pdbx_seq_one_letter_code
_entity_poly.pdbx_strand_id
1 'polypeptide(L)'
;MKRITLLLAACCLIFTACAQNKNGNENNQQKGKNMSKTLVAYFSATGTTKAAAERLAKEMNADLYEIAPEVPYTSADLDWRDKQSRSTKEMQDRSSRPAIKGTCANIADYDTVWIGFPVWWYTAPTIVNTFIEAHDLSGKVLNVFATSGGSGVEGSAKDLKKAYPQYTWGESRLMN
;
A
#
# COMPACT_ATOMS: atom_id res chain seq x y z
N MET A 1 -46.59 70.20 15.84
CA MET A 1 -47.27 71.08 14.88
C MET A 1 -47.19 70.47 13.51
N LYS A 2 -48.41 70.35 12.92
CA LYS A 2 -48.70 70.22 11.49
C LYS A 2 -48.14 68.95 10.80
N ARG A 3 -48.98 67.94 10.55
CA ARG A 3 -50.06 67.83 9.52
C ARG A 3 -49.48 67.35 8.21
N ILE A 4 -49.94 66.17 7.77
CA ILE A 4 -50.99 65.94 6.67
C ILE A 4 -50.18 65.54 5.40
N THR A 5 -50.50 64.59 4.56
CA THR A 5 -51.64 63.78 4.08
C THR A 5 -51.03 62.77 3.11
N LEU A 6 -51.41 61.48 3.13
CA LEU A 6 -52.43 60.83 2.29
C LEU A 6 -52.31 61.07 0.76
N LEU A 7 -52.05 60.06 -0.02
CA LEU A 7 -52.94 59.68 -1.13
C LEU A 7 -52.49 58.33 -1.79
N LEU A 8 -53.54 57.56 -1.98
CA LEU A 8 -53.63 56.32 -2.75
C LEU A 8 -53.25 56.52 -4.23
N ALA A 9 -52.71 55.51 -4.85
CA ALA A 9 -53.23 55.10 -6.16
C ALA A 9 -52.82 53.63 -6.41
N ALA A 10 -53.82 52.81 -6.50
CA ALA A 10 -53.75 51.44 -7.03
C ALA A 10 -53.61 51.49 -8.54
N CYS A 11 -52.81 50.64 -9.11
CA CYS A 11 -52.94 50.20 -10.48
C CYS A 11 -52.47 48.79 -10.63
N CYS A 12 -53.41 47.91 -10.79
CA CYS A 12 -53.24 46.57 -11.34
C CYS A 12 -52.72 46.66 -12.77
N LEU A 13 -51.73 45.85 -13.14
CA LEU A 13 -51.70 45.30 -14.45
C LEU A 13 -50.89 43.98 -14.45
N ILE A 14 -51.57 42.98 -14.84
CA ILE A 14 -51.21 41.66 -15.27
C ILE A 14 -50.16 41.71 -16.36
N PHE A 15 -49.14 40.90 -16.31
CA PHE A 15 -48.58 40.30 -17.53
C PHE A 15 -47.66 39.14 -17.22
N THR A 16 -48.14 38.02 -17.65
CA THR A 16 -47.50 37.04 -18.55
C THR A 16 -46.30 36.29 -18.05
N ALA A 17 -46.53 35.02 -17.86
CA ALA A 17 -45.57 33.95 -17.80
C ALA A 17 -44.55 34.01 -18.97
N CYS A 18 -43.29 34.05 -18.65
CA CYS A 18 -42.26 33.52 -19.51
C CYS A 18 -41.51 32.46 -18.72
N ALA A 19 -41.81 31.23 -19.07
CA ALA A 19 -41.03 30.09 -18.69
C ALA A 19 -39.61 30.25 -19.28
N GLN A 20 -38.64 30.62 -18.46
CA GLN A 20 -37.25 30.47 -18.78
C GLN A 20 -36.71 29.28 -17.98
N ASN A 21 -36.68 28.17 -18.69
CA ASN A 21 -35.97 26.96 -18.33
C ASN A 21 -34.48 27.30 -18.15
N LYS A 22 -34.07 27.63 -16.92
CA LYS A 22 -32.66 27.63 -16.55
C LYS A 22 -32.34 26.21 -16.17
N ASN A 23 -31.80 25.46 -17.14
CA ASN A 23 -30.97 24.31 -16.88
C ASN A 23 -29.82 24.76 -15.96
N GLY A 24 -30.06 24.68 -14.67
CA GLY A 24 -29.04 24.63 -13.67
C GLY A 24 -28.27 23.34 -13.88
N ASN A 25 -27.19 23.43 -14.60
CA ASN A 25 -26.17 22.40 -14.64
C ASN A 25 -25.57 22.36 -13.24
N GLU A 26 -26.23 21.67 -12.32
CA GLU A 26 -25.60 21.23 -11.11
C GLU A 26 -24.46 20.28 -11.53
N ASN A 27 -23.28 20.86 -11.68
CA ASN A 27 -22.04 20.10 -11.65
C ASN A 27 -22.00 19.35 -10.31
N ASN A 28 -22.68 18.23 -10.30
CA ASN A 28 -22.48 17.18 -9.33
C ASN A 28 -21.05 16.66 -9.60
N GLN A 29 -20.05 17.39 -9.09
CA GLN A 29 -18.73 16.86 -8.88
C GLN A 29 -18.92 15.72 -7.86
N GLN A 30 -19.35 14.57 -8.35
CA GLN A 30 -19.05 13.32 -7.70
C GLN A 30 -17.52 13.33 -7.53
N LYS A 31 -17.09 13.76 -6.34
CA LYS A 31 -15.77 13.53 -5.82
C LYS A 31 -15.59 12.01 -5.88
N GLY A 32 -15.06 11.53 -6.99
CA GLY A 32 -14.79 10.12 -7.20
C GLY A 32 -14.08 9.66 -5.94
N LYS A 33 -14.69 8.70 -5.25
CA LYS A 33 -14.07 8.02 -4.12
C LYS A 33 -12.78 7.47 -4.70
N ASN A 34 -11.65 8.14 -4.46
CA ASN A 34 -10.34 7.64 -4.84
C ASN A 34 -10.26 6.24 -4.23
N MET A 35 -10.38 5.22 -5.06
CA MET A 35 -10.20 3.86 -4.60
C MET A 35 -8.76 3.77 -4.14
N SER A 36 -8.55 3.43 -2.87
CA SER A 36 -7.24 3.23 -2.29
C SER A 36 -6.45 2.29 -3.18
N LYS A 37 -5.32 2.77 -3.71
CA LYS A 37 -4.48 1.99 -4.60
C LYS A 37 -3.55 1.10 -3.77
N THR A 38 -3.54 -0.18 -4.07
CA THR A 38 -2.78 -1.18 -3.33
C THR A 38 -1.63 -1.73 -4.16
N LEU A 39 -0.46 -1.87 -3.55
CA LEU A 39 0.70 -2.56 -4.10
C LEU A 39 0.95 -3.84 -3.31
N VAL A 40 1.26 -4.93 -4.00
CA VAL A 40 1.80 -6.15 -3.42
C VAL A 40 3.26 -6.27 -3.82
N ALA A 41 4.15 -5.85 -2.93
CA ALA A 41 5.60 -5.99 -3.08
C ALA A 41 6.04 -7.30 -2.43
N TYR A 42 6.87 -8.10 -3.11
CA TYR A 42 7.28 -9.40 -2.57
C TYR A 42 8.72 -9.77 -2.92
N PHE A 43 9.38 -10.46 -2.00
CA PHE A 43 10.61 -11.20 -2.24
C PHE A 43 10.29 -12.69 -2.34
N SER A 44 10.85 -13.37 -3.34
CA SER A 44 10.70 -14.82 -3.50
C SER A 44 11.96 -15.45 -4.05
N ALA A 45 12.61 -16.31 -3.27
CA ALA A 45 13.83 -16.99 -3.69
C ALA A 45 13.55 -18.26 -4.52
N THR A 46 12.40 -18.93 -4.30
CA THR A 46 12.07 -20.23 -4.91
C THR A 46 10.76 -20.24 -5.68
N GLY A 47 10.07 -19.09 -5.79
CA GLY A 47 8.77 -18.97 -6.47
C GLY A 47 7.55 -19.14 -5.55
N THR A 48 7.68 -19.73 -4.37
CA THR A 48 6.53 -19.97 -3.47
C THR A 48 5.85 -18.68 -3.05
N THR A 49 6.61 -17.70 -2.57
CA THR A 49 6.05 -16.40 -2.18
C THR A 49 5.52 -15.62 -3.39
N LYS A 50 6.15 -15.76 -4.56
CA LYS A 50 5.64 -15.18 -5.81
C LYS A 50 4.23 -15.67 -6.11
N ALA A 51 4.00 -16.98 -6.08
CA ALA A 51 2.66 -17.54 -6.31
C ALA A 51 1.63 -17.04 -5.28
N ALA A 52 2.04 -16.86 -4.02
CA ALA A 52 1.18 -16.26 -2.99
C ALA A 52 0.89 -14.78 -3.28
N ALA A 53 1.90 -14.01 -3.72
CA ALA A 53 1.76 -12.61 -4.10
C ALA A 53 0.78 -12.42 -5.27
N GLU A 54 0.89 -13.25 -6.29
CA GLU A 54 -0.02 -13.22 -7.46
C GLU A 54 -1.48 -13.52 -7.06
N ARG A 55 -1.70 -14.48 -6.14
CA ARG A 55 -3.05 -14.74 -5.59
C ARG A 55 -3.59 -13.53 -4.83
N LEU A 56 -2.76 -12.95 -3.95
CA LEU A 56 -3.16 -11.80 -3.14
C LEU A 56 -3.44 -10.56 -4.01
N ALA A 57 -2.60 -10.30 -5.00
CA ALA A 57 -2.79 -9.18 -5.92
C ALA A 57 -4.09 -9.32 -6.73
N LYS A 58 -4.41 -10.53 -7.18
CA LYS A 58 -5.68 -10.82 -7.86
C LYS A 58 -6.88 -10.63 -6.92
N GLU A 59 -6.80 -11.11 -5.67
CA GLU A 59 -7.85 -10.95 -4.66
C GLU A 59 -8.16 -9.47 -4.41
N MET A 60 -7.13 -8.64 -4.34
CA MET A 60 -7.22 -7.22 -3.98
C MET A 60 -7.31 -6.28 -5.18
N ASN A 61 -7.26 -6.79 -6.41
CA ASN A 61 -7.10 -5.98 -7.62
C ASN A 61 -5.93 -4.99 -7.48
N ALA A 62 -4.78 -5.49 -7.02
CA ALA A 62 -3.57 -4.72 -6.70
C ALA A 62 -2.48 -4.91 -7.74
N ASP A 63 -1.59 -3.93 -7.84
CA ASP A 63 -0.38 -4.02 -8.65
C ASP A 63 0.66 -4.92 -7.95
N LEU A 64 1.53 -5.57 -8.73
CA LEU A 64 2.63 -6.41 -8.25
C LEU A 64 3.98 -5.73 -8.43
N TYR A 65 4.86 -5.89 -7.46
CA TYR A 65 6.27 -5.49 -7.53
C TYR A 65 7.16 -6.57 -6.95
N GLU A 66 8.12 -7.06 -7.71
CA GLU A 66 9.12 -8.01 -7.22
C GLU A 66 10.30 -7.28 -6.58
N ILE A 67 10.57 -7.57 -5.32
CA ILE A 67 11.80 -7.18 -4.63
C ILE A 67 12.90 -8.12 -5.10
N ALA A 68 13.41 -7.86 -6.31
CA ALA A 68 14.40 -8.73 -6.93
C ALA A 68 15.79 -8.46 -6.36
N PRO A 69 16.52 -9.46 -5.88
CA PRO A 69 17.91 -9.28 -5.46
C PRO A 69 18.78 -8.95 -6.67
N GLU A 70 19.77 -8.06 -6.49
CA GLU A 70 20.75 -7.74 -7.54
C GLU A 70 21.45 -9.00 -8.05
N VAL A 71 21.87 -9.86 -7.11
CA VAL A 71 22.44 -11.18 -7.38
C VAL A 71 21.41 -12.23 -6.96
N PRO A 72 20.82 -13.01 -7.88
CA PRO A 72 19.88 -14.06 -7.54
C PRO A 72 20.46 -15.08 -6.55
N TYR A 73 19.61 -15.65 -5.70
CA TYR A 73 20.01 -16.73 -4.81
C TYR A 73 20.07 -18.05 -5.57
N THR A 74 21.20 -18.75 -5.42
CA THR A 74 21.37 -20.13 -5.89
C THR A 74 20.86 -21.12 -4.83
N SER A 75 20.75 -22.40 -5.19
CA SER A 75 20.39 -23.44 -4.22
C SER A 75 21.40 -23.54 -3.08
N ALA A 76 22.70 -23.31 -3.36
CA ALA A 76 23.76 -23.29 -2.35
C ALA A 76 23.60 -22.08 -1.41
N ASP A 77 23.20 -20.92 -1.94
CA ASP A 77 22.92 -19.73 -1.11
C ASP A 77 21.74 -19.93 -0.15
N LEU A 78 20.85 -20.84 -0.46
CA LEU A 78 19.63 -21.11 0.31
C LEU A 78 19.77 -22.32 1.24
N ASP A 79 20.92 -23.01 1.28
CA ASP A 79 21.12 -24.13 2.21
C ASP A 79 21.27 -23.61 3.66
N TRP A 80 20.14 -23.60 4.37
CA TRP A 80 20.06 -23.13 5.75
C TRP A 80 20.86 -23.97 6.74
N ARG A 81 21.32 -25.17 6.35
CA ARG A 81 22.20 -26.04 7.15
C ARG A 81 23.67 -25.68 7.02
N ASP A 82 24.03 -25.03 5.92
CA ASP A 82 25.36 -24.49 5.72
C ASP A 82 25.51 -23.13 6.41
N LYS A 83 26.34 -23.07 7.44
CA LYS A 83 26.68 -21.83 8.17
C LYS A 83 27.35 -20.78 7.29
N GLN A 84 27.92 -21.19 6.15
CA GLN A 84 28.60 -20.34 5.20
C GLN A 84 27.73 -19.91 4.04
N SER A 85 26.52 -20.46 3.90
CA SER A 85 25.57 -20.04 2.87
C SER A 85 25.23 -18.56 2.99
N ARG A 86 24.91 -17.94 1.87
CA ARG A 86 24.58 -16.51 1.81
C ARG A 86 23.37 -16.18 2.70
N SER A 87 22.29 -16.95 2.60
CA SER A 87 21.10 -16.72 3.42
C SER A 87 21.39 -16.83 4.92
N THR A 88 22.23 -17.81 5.34
CA THR A 88 22.62 -17.96 6.75
C THR A 88 23.40 -16.74 7.23
N LYS A 89 24.39 -16.27 6.47
CA LYS A 89 25.19 -15.08 6.83
C LYS A 89 24.33 -13.83 6.92
N GLU A 90 23.46 -13.60 5.93
CA GLU A 90 22.57 -12.46 5.91
C GLU A 90 21.60 -12.47 7.12
N MET A 91 21.13 -13.64 7.55
CA MET A 91 20.22 -13.76 8.69
C MET A 91 20.92 -13.71 10.05
N GLN A 92 22.21 -14.07 10.13
CA GLN A 92 23.04 -13.90 11.32
C GLN A 92 23.40 -12.44 11.55
N ASP A 93 23.63 -11.68 10.47
CA ASP A 93 23.85 -10.24 10.52
C ASP A 93 22.55 -9.48 10.21
N ARG A 94 21.83 -9.10 11.24
CA ARG A 94 20.56 -8.35 11.10
C ARG A 94 20.72 -6.94 10.51
N SER A 95 21.95 -6.43 10.42
CA SER A 95 22.28 -5.19 9.73
C SER A 95 22.52 -5.38 8.23
N SER A 96 22.61 -6.61 7.75
CA SER A 96 22.76 -6.93 6.33
C SER A 96 21.65 -6.27 5.49
N ARG A 97 22.06 -5.73 4.35
CA ARG A 97 21.14 -5.11 3.36
C ARG A 97 21.49 -5.61 1.97
N PRO A 98 21.04 -6.81 1.59
CA PRO A 98 21.26 -7.33 0.24
C PRO A 98 20.75 -6.34 -0.80
N ALA A 99 21.56 -6.04 -1.80
CA ALA A 99 21.18 -5.11 -2.85
C ALA A 99 20.00 -5.64 -3.67
N ILE A 100 19.10 -4.73 -4.07
CA ILE A 100 17.92 -5.01 -4.89
C ILE A 100 18.04 -4.36 -6.27
N LYS A 101 17.43 -4.96 -7.27
CA LYS A 101 17.35 -4.41 -8.63
C LYS A 101 16.37 -3.26 -8.69
N GLY A 102 16.88 -2.03 -8.69
CA GLY A 102 16.07 -0.84 -8.84
C GLY A 102 15.11 -0.57 -7.67
N THR A 103 14.21 0.36 -7.89
CA THR A 103 13.20 0.80 -6.95
C THR A 103 11.82 0.84 -7.62
N CYS A 104 10.75 0.75 -6.84
CA CYS A 104 9.39 0.96 -7.33
C CYS A 104 9.18 2.47 -7.56
N ALA A 105 9.39 2.94 -8.79
CA ALA A 105 9.38 4.35 -9.13
C ALA A 105 8.05 5.06 -8.83
N ASN A 106 6.94 4.32 -8.89
CA ASN A 106 5.60 4.83 -8.64
C ASN A 106 5.07 4.49 -7.24
N ILE A 107 5.95 4.24 -6.26
CA ILE A 107 5.56 3.90 -4.88
C ILE A 107 4.65 4.97 -4.25
N ALA A 108 4.81 6.22 -4.66
CA ALA A 108 4.00 7.34 -4.18
C ALA A 108 2.50 7.20 -4.51
N ASP A 109 2.15 6.47 -5.57
CA ASP A 109 0.78 6.32 -6.05
C ASP A 109 -0.09 5.41 -5.17
N TYR A 110 0.50 4.69 -4.22
CA TYR A 110 -0.18 3.69 -3.42
C TYR A 110 -0.46 4.20 -2.00
N ASP A 111 -1.63 3.87 -1.48
CA ASP A 111 -2.04 4.15 -0.10
C ASP A 111 -1.73 2.95 0.82
N THR A 112 -1.74 1.76 0.25
CA THR A 112 -1.51 0.50 0.97
C THR A 112 -0.43 -0.32 0.26
N VAL A 113 0.51 -0.83 1.04
CA VAL A 113 1.59 -1.71 0.54
C VAL A 113 1.58 -3.01 1.35
N TRP A 114 1.36 -4.12 0.67
CA TRP A 114 1.60 -5.45 1.20
C TRP A 114 3.04 -5.85 0.93
N ILE A 115 3.74 -6.31 1.95
CA ILE A 115 5.14 -6.76 1.84
C ILE A 115 5.18 -8.26 2.09
N GLY A 116 5.54 -9.01 1.06
CA GLY A 116 5.56 -10.46 1.05
C GLY A 116 6.96 -11.06 1.09
N PHE A 117 7.15 -12.14 1.87
CA PHE A 117 8.44 -12.81 1.99
C PHE A 117 8.31 -14.25 2.48
N PRO A 118 9.31 -15.12 2.20
CA PRO A 118 9.43 -16.40 2.90
C PRO A 118 9.96 -16.14 4.32
N VAL A 119 9.41 -16.84 5.32
CA VAL A 119 9.95 -16.74 6.69
C VAL A 119 11.30 -17.46 6.74
N TRP A 120 12.36 -16.71 7.06
CA TRP A 120 13.69 -17.24 7.32
C TRP A 120 14.05 -17.06 8.79
N TRP A 121 14.43 -18.14 9.48
CA TRP A 121 14.79 -18.11 10.91
C TRP A 121 13.77 -17.33 11.76
N TYR A 122 12.46 -17.61 11.55
CA TYR A 122 11.32 -17.03 12.28
C TYR A 122 11.08 -15.53 12.05
N THR A 123 11.77 -14.92 11.07
CA THR A 123 11.62 -13.49 10.78
C THR A 123 11.69 -13.20 9.26
N ALA A 124 11.56 -11.94 8.87
CA ALA A 124 11.71 -11.53 7.48
C ALA A 124 13.17 -11.55 7.04
N PRO A 125 13.49 -11.99 5.80
CA PRO A 125 14.80 -11.84 5.20
C PRO A 125 15.25 -10.38 5.14
N THR A 126 16.54 -10.12 5.34
CA THR A 126 17.07 -8.75 5.43
C THR A 126 16.94 -7.94 4.14
N ILE A 127 16.74 -8.57 2.99
CA ILE A 127 16.41 -7.89 1.73
C ILE A 127 15.07 -7.12 1.82
N VAL A 128 14.14 -7.54 2.68
CA VAL A 128 12.90 -6.82 2.96
C VAL A 128 13.20 -5.47 3.62
N ASN A 129 14.18 -5.43 4.50
CA ASN A 129 14.64 -4.18 5.12
C ASN A 129 15.22 -3.24 4.06
N THR A 130 16.01 -3.77 3.10
CA THR A 130 16.51 -2.98 1.97
C THR A 130 15.37 -2.32 1.20
N PHE A 131 14.30 -3.06 0.90
CA PHE A 131 13.14 -2.50 0.20
C PHE A 131 12.47 -1.39 1.02
N ILE A 132 12.22 -1.61 2.30
CA ILE A 132 11.56 -0.62 3.18
C ILE A 132 12.39 0.66 3.27
N GLU A 133 13.71 0.54 3.37
CA GLU A 133 14.64 1.66 3.52
C GLU A 133 14.90 2.41 2.19
N ALA A 134 14.71 1.74 1.06
CA ALA A 134 14.90 2.34 -0.27
C ALA A 134 13.70 3.16 -0.76
N HIS A 135 12.55 3.14 -0.06
CA HIS A 135 11.32 3.79 -0.49
C HIS A 135 10.73 4.70 0.57
N ASP A 136 10.13 5.81 0.15
CA ASP A 136 9.30 6.62 1.04
C ASP A 136 7.92 5.96 1.22
N LEU A 137 7.74 5.34 2.37
CA LEU A 137 6.50 4.67 2.76
C LEU A 137 5.67 5.50 3.74
N SER A 138 6.01 6.77 3.93
CA SER A 138 5.29 7.69 4.83
C SER A 138 3.83 7.83 4.40
N GLY A 139 2.93 7.84 5.38
CA GLY A 139 1.49 7.99 5.15
C GLY A 139 0.79 6.76 4.57
N LYS A 140 1.51 5.67 4.29
CA LYS A 140 0.94 4.43 3.76
C LYS A 140 0.62 3.45 4.89
N VAL A 141 -0.37 2.58 4.64
CA VAL A 141 -0.63 1.42 5.49
C VAL A 141 0.20 0.24 5.00
N LEU A 142 1.09 -0.26 5.84
CA LEU A 142 1.93 -1.42 5.55
C LEU A 142 1.31 -2.68 6.13
N ASN A 143 1.08 -3.66 5.28
CA ASN A 143 0.64 -5.00 5.66
C ASN A 143 1.75 -6.00 5.34
N VAL A 144 1.73 -7.14 5.99
CA VAL A 144 2.68 -8.21 5.66
C VAL A 144 1.96 -9.50 5.30
N PHE A 145 2.54 -10.24 4.37
CA PHE A 145 2.18 -11.65 4.21
C PHE A 145 3.44 -12.49 4.11
N ALA A 146 3.35 -13.71 4.54
CA ALA A 146 4.50 -14.61 4.49
C ALA A 146 4.10 -16.00 4.00
N THR A 147 5.08 -16.70 3.42
CA THR A 147 5.03 -18.13 3.20
C THR A 147 6.02 -18.81 4.13
N SER A 148 5.68 -19.98 4.68
CA SER A 148 6.53 -20.66 5.65
C SER A 148 6.31 -22.17 5.61
N GLY A 149 7.37 -22.92 5.80
CA GLY A 149 7.31 -24.37 5.96
C GLY A 149 6.83 -24.85 7.34
N GLY A 150 6.64 -23.94 8.31
CA GLY A 150 6.23 -24.36 9.67
C GLY A 150 6.04 -23.27 10.70
N SER A 151 6.55 -22.05 10.46
CA SER A 151 6.35 -20.93 11.40
C SER A 151 5.20 -20.03 10.97
N GLY A 152 4.60 -19.32 11.95
CA GLY A 152 3.63 -18.25 11.68
C GLY A 152 4.29 -16.97 11.17
N VAL A 153 3.47 -15.99 10.82
CA VAL A 153 3.89 -14.66 10.34
C VAL A 153 4.11 -13.67 11.49
N GLU A 154 3.60 -13.97 12.67
CA GLU A 154 3.49 -13.04 13.80
C GLU A 154 4.86 -12.54 14.27
N GLY A 155 5.86 -13.45 14.34
CA GLY A 155 7.24 -13.10 14.71
C GLY A 155 7.84 -12.08 13.74
N SER A 156 7.73 -12.36 12.45
CA SER A 156 8.22 -11.48 11.39
C SER A 156 7.52 -10.12 11.41
N ALA A 157 6.20 -10.10 11.57
CA ALA A 157 5.42 -8.87 11.64
C ALA A 157 5.81 -8.02 12.85
N LYS A 158 6.01 -8.65 14.02
CA LYS A 158 6.46 -7.98 15.24
C LYS A 158 7.85 -7.36 15.05
N ASP A 159 8.78 -8.08 14.44
CA ASP A 159 10.14 -7.60 14.22
C ASP A 159 10.16 -6.39 13.28
N LEU A 160 9.41 -6.43 12.18
CA LEU A 160 9.27 -5.31 11.25
C LEU A 160 8.64 -4.09 11.91
N LYS A 161 7.54 -4.27 12.67
CA LYS A 161 6.90 -3.18 13.43
C LYS A 161 7.86 -2.54 14.43
N LYS A 162 8.69 -3.34 15.08
CA LYS A 162 9.71 -2.86 16.04
C LYS A 162 10.84 -2.11 15.35
N ALA A 163 11.28 -2.59 14.17
CA ALA A 163 12.37 -1.97 13.41
C ALA A 163 11.95 -0.65 12.76
N TYR A 164 10.68 -0.51 12.37
CA TYR A 164 10.14 0.65 11.65
C TYR A 164 8.87 1.19 12.32
N PRO A 165 8.96 1.70 13.56
CA PRO A 165 7.81 2.17 14.33
C PRO A 165 7.19 3.46 13.78
N GLN A 166 7.88 4.14 12.88
CA GLN A 166 7.40 5.37 12.22
C GLN A 166 6.29 5.10 11.19
N TYR A 167 6.10 3.86 10.74
CA TYR A 167 5.09 3.52 9.75
C TYR A 167 3.81 2.98 10.38
N THR A 168 2.70 3.14 9.67
CA THR A 168 1.42 2.55 10.08
C THR A 168 1.35 1.09 9.62
N TRP A 169 1.30 0.17 10.57
CA TRP A 169 1.21 -1.26 10.29
C TRP A 169 -0.22 -1.79 10.48
N GLY A 170 -0.72 -2.46 9.46
CA GLY A 170 -2.03 -3.11 9.46
C GLY A 170 -1.97 -4.63 9.68
N GLU A 171 -2.51 -5.36 8.73
CA GLU A 171 -2.70 -6.81 8.80
C GLU A 171 -1.41 -7.61 8.64
N SER A 172 -1.45 -8.86 9.12
CA SER A 172 -0.45 -9.88 8.82
C SER A 172 -1.15 -11.19 8.46
N ARG A 173 -0.71 -11.84 7.36
CA ARG A 173 -1.31 -13.09 6.84
C ARG A 173 -0.25 -14.14 6.56
N LEU A 174 -0.50 -15.40 6.94
CA LEU A 174 0.25 -16.55 6.45
C LEU A 174 -0.46 -17.09 5.19
N MET A 175 0.30 -17.26 4.09
CA MET A 175 -0.26 -17.60 2.78
C MET A 175 0.48 -18.80 2.15
N ASN A 176 0.35 -19.96 2.76
CA ASN A 176 0.91 -21.22 2.25
C ASN A 176 0.09 -21.81 1.09
#